data_a4f7f9177b936cf2d1887e0d5991db0c
#
_entry.id   a4f7f9177b936cf2d1887e0d5991db0c
#
_cell.length_a   1.000
_cell.length_b   1.000
_cell.length_c   1.000
_cell.angle_alpha   90.00
_cell.angle_beta   90.00
_cell.angle_gamma   90.00
#
_symmetry.space_group_name_H-M   'P 1'
#
loop_
_entity.id
_entity.type
_entity.pdbx_description
1 polymer ?
#
loop_
_entity_poly.entity_id
_entity_poly.type
_entity_poly.pdbx_seq_one_letter_code
_entity_poly.pdbx_strand_id
1 'polypeptide(L)'
;MKIDFEGKTTLIAGGTGGLGRAVSLAFLEEGAKVVVPYRTEAEFAELKRAAANREAQLVGRAVDVLNEAAVAQLVEDTGSIDVLVNTVGAYVGGVELWKLAPEDFDRMLNLNLRAGYLLASAVVSGMLKRGRGAVVNVSAKAALDHGPGASAYAASKAASLAMMDSLAAETRDTGVRVNSVLPSIIDTKANREAMPGANFAAWPKPEDIAKVILFLASDAAKVVHGAAVTVYGDS
;
A
#
# COMPACT_ATOMS: atom_id res chain seq x y z
N MET A 1 4.92 21.96 8.68
CA MET A 1 3.71 21.19 9.05
C MET A 1 4.19 19.98 9.83
N LYS A 2 3.77 19.82 11.10
CA LYS A 2 4.14 18.62 11.88
C LYS A 2 3.17 17.49 11.52
N ILE A 3 3.70 16.37 11.09
CA ILE A 3 2.97 15.11 10.96
C ILE A 3 3.26 14.33 12.24
N ASP A 4 2.24 13.73 12.86
CA ASP A 4 2.37 13.05 14.13
C ASP A 4 1.40 11.87 14.17
N PHE A 5 1.92 10.70 14.46
CA PHE A 5 1.15 9.46 14.60
C PHE A 5 1.27 8.83 16.00
N GLU A 6 1.74 9.59 17.00
CA GLU A 6 1.82 9.09 18.37
C GLU A 6 0.45 8.63 18.87
N GLY A 7 0.40 7.44 19.45
CA GLY A 7 -0.83 6.80 19.90
C GLY A 7 -1.75 6.26 18.79
N LYS A 8 -1.38 6.39 17.51
CA LYS A 8 -2.15 5.83 16.38
C LYS A 8 -1.60 4.47 15.98
N THR A 9 -2.49 3.55 15.61
CA THR A 9 -2.14 2.25 15.05
C THR A 9 -2.29 2.26 13.54
N THR A 10 -1.21 1.92 12.83
CA THR A 10 -1.17 1.82 11.37
C THR A 10 -0.97 0.38 10.95
N LEU A 11 -1.88 -0.18 10.14
CA LEU A 11 -1.73 -1.47 9.49
C LEU A 11 -1.14 -1.25 8.09
N ILE A 12 0.06 -1.81 7.83
CA ILE A 12 0.76 -1.67 6.55
C ILE A 12 0.89 -3.03 5.89
N ALA A 13 -0.01 -3.35 4.97
CA ALA A 13 0.09 -4.56 4.17
C ALA A 13 1.15 -4.39 3.09
N GLY A 14 2.02 -5.41 2.94
CA GLY A 14 3.21 -5.34 2.10
C GLY A 14 4.37 -4.55 2.72
N GLY A 15 4.32 -4.28 4.03
CA GLY A 15 5.27 -3.45 4.77
C GLY A 15 6.71 -3.95 4.80
N THR A 16 6.99 -5.19 4.37
CA THR A 16 8.35 -5.74 4.22
C THR A 16 8.95 -5.51 2.82
N GLY A 17 8.11 -5.19 1.82
CA GLY A 17 8.53 -5.00 0.43
C GLY A 17 9.28 -3.69 0.17
N GLY A 18 9.74 -3.48 -1.06
CA GLY A 18 10.59 -2.35 -1.42
C GLY A 18 10.04 -0.97 -1.05
N LEU A 19 8.78 -0.66 -1.41
CA LEU A 19 8.09 0.56 -0.99
C LEU A 19 7.57 0.44 0.45
N GLY A 20 6.93 -0.69 0.78
CA GLY A 20 6.29 -0.88 2.07
C GLY A 20 7.25 -0.75 3.25
N ARG A 21 8.51 -1.16 3.09
CA ARG A 21 9.57 -0.98 4.09
C ARG A 21 9.83 0.50 4.40
N ALA A 22 9.97 1.33 3.36
CA ALA A 22 10.16 2.78 3.55
C ALA A 22 8.93 3.39 4.22
N VAL A 23 7.72 2.97 3.83
CA VAL A 23 6.48 3.41 4.47
C VAL A 23 6.44 2.99 5.95
N SER A 24 6.76 1.73 6.26
CA SER A 24 6.77 1.22 7.64
C SER A 24 7.72 2.01 8.53
N LEU A 25 8.94 2.27 8.03
CA LEU A 25 9.94 3.05 8.77
C LEU A 25 9.51 4.50 8.98
N ALA A 26 8.93 5.12 7.95
CA ALA A 26 8.45 6.49 8.03
C ALA A 26 7.31 6.65 9.08
N PHE A 27 6.37 5.71 9.14
CA PHE A 27 5.33 5.74 10.19
C PHE A 27 5.89 5.50 11.60
N LEU A 28 6.89 4.62 11.74
CA LEU A 28 7.59 4.42 13.01
C LEU A 28 8.33 5.69 13.47
N GLU A 29 8.97 6.41 12.54
CA GLU A 29 9.65 7.68 12.83
C GLU A 29 8.70 8.75 13.36
N GLU A 30 7.46 8.75 12.88
CA GLU A 30 6.40 9.67 13.32
C GLU A 30 5.60 9.15 14.54
N GLY A 31 6.09 8.11 15.22
CA GLY A 31 5.55 7.64 16.49
C GLY A 31 4.41 6.63 16.42
N ALA A 32 4.03 6.15 15.21
CA ALA A 32 2.97 5.17 15.07
C ALA A 32 3.33 3.81 15.68
N LYS A 33 2.34 3.10 16.21
CA LYS A 33 2.39 1.65 16.32
C LYS A 33 2.13 1.06 14.93
N VAL A 34 3.12 0.37 14.36
CA VAL A 34 3.04 -0.19 13.02
C VAL A 34 2.83 -1.70 13.08
N VAL A 35 1.75 -2.18 12.48
CA VAL A 35 1.43 -3.60 12.34
C VAL A 35 1.67 -4.02 10.90
N VAL A 36 2.51 -5.04 10.70
CA VAL A 36 2.89 -5.52 9.37
C VAL A 36 2.55 -7.00 9.24
N PRO A 37 1.55 -7.36 8.41
CA PRO A 37 1.38 -8.74 7.96
C PRO A 37 2.53 -9.12 7.03
N TYR A 38 3.16 -10.26 7.28
CA TYR A 38 4.27 -10.77 6.47
C TYR A 38 4.07 -12.26 6.13
N ARG A 39 4.72 -12.70 5.05
CA ARG A 39 4.77 -14.10 4.65
C ARG A 39 6.14 -14.73 4.93
N THR A 40 7.19 -13.93 4.87
CA THR A 40 8.58 -14.37 4.99
C THR A 40 9.19 -13.78 6.25
N GLU A 41 9.53 -14.64 7.22
CA GLU A 41 10.13 -14.23 8.49
C GLU A 41 11.45 -13.45 8.29
N ALA A 42 12.26 -13.86 7.31
CA ALA A 42 13.52 -13.20 6.99
C ALA A 42 13.33 -11.73 6.57
N GLU A 43 12.31 -11.44 5.74
CA GLU A 43 11.97 -10.06 5.32
C GLU A 43 11.50 -9.21 6.52
N PHE A 44 10.69 -9.80 7.40
CA PHE A 44 10.26 -9.10 8.61
C PHE A 44 11.42 -8.83 9.56
N ALA A 45 12.34 -9.79 9.72
CA ALA A 45 13.57 -9.61 10.52
C ALA A 45 14.48 -8.50 9.96
N GLU A 46 14.54 -8.32 8.65
CA GLU A 46 15.22 -7.19 8.03
C GLU A 46 14.57 -5.84 8.33
N LEU A 47 13.23 -5.78 8.23
CA LEU A 47 12.48 -4.58 8.61
C LEU A 47 12.70 -4.23 10.09
N LYS A 48 12.65 -5.24 10.96
CA LYS A 48 12.86 -5.10 12.40
C LYS A 48 14.25 -4.54 12.72
N ARG A 49 15.31 -5.04 12.07
CA ARG A 49 16.66 -4.49 12.20
C ARG A 49 16.75 -3.03 11.72
N ALA A 50 16.05 -2.69 10.64
CA ALA A 50 16.03 -1.33 10.12
C ALA A 50 15.25 -0.36 11.01
N ALA A 51 14.25 -0.83 11.76
CA ALA A 51 13.48 -0.03 12.72
C ALA A 51 14.31 0.44 13.93
N ALA A 52 15.48 -0.19 14.19
CA ALA A 52 16.42 0.18 15.22
C ALA A 52 15.75 0.44 16.59
N ASN A 53 15.88 1.65 17.14
CA ASN A 53 15.31 2.05 18.44
C ASN A 53 13.77 2.18 18.45
N ARG A 54 13.10 2.02 17.30
CA ARG A 54 11.63 2.00 17.17
C ARG A 54 11.04 0.59 17.11
N GLU A 55 11.87 -0.45 17.28
CA GLU A 55 11.46 -1.85 17.20
C GLU A 55 10.29 -2.20 18.13
N ALA A 56 10.20 -1.59 19.30
CA ALA A 56 9.12 -1.82 20.26
C ALA A 56 7.71 -1.41 19.73
N GLN A 57 7.66 -0.50 18.75
CA GLN A 57 6.42 -0.05 18.11
C GLN A 57 6.07 -0.86 16.84
N LEU A 58 6.95 -1.77 16.41
CA LEU A 58 6.76 -2.61 15.24
C LEU A 58 6.25 -4.00 15.63
N VAL A 59 5.08 -4.35 15.12
CA VAL A 59 4.42 -5.63 15.37
C VAL A 59 4.29 -6.41 14.07
N GLY A 60 4.98 -7.55 13.97
CA GLY A 60 4.83 -8.48 12.84
C GLY A 60 3.73 -9.51 13.10
N ARG A 61 3.04 -9.91 12.04
CA ARG A 61 2.08 -11.01 12.04
C ARG A 61 2.28 -11.87 10.80
N ALA A 62 2.50 -13.17 10.99
CA ALA A 62 2.61 -14.13 9.88
C ALA A 62 1.21 -14.39 9.31
N VAL A 63 0.81 -13.65 8.27
CA VAL A 63 -0.54 -13.67 7.68
C VAL A 63 -0.45 -13.58 6.16
N ASP A 64 -1.15 -14.49 5.48
CA ASP A 64 -1.46 -14.32 4.06
C ASP A 64 -2.68 -13.41 3.91
N VAL A 65 -2.47 -12.23 3.35
CA VAL A 65 -3.53 -11.21 3.12
C VAL A 65 -4.54 -11.61 2.03
N LEU A 66 -4.35 -12.74 1.35
CA LEU A 66 -5.33 -13.34 0.45
C LEU A 66 -6.28 -14.30 1.18
N ASN A 67 -6.01 -14.66 2.43
CA ASN A 67 -6.88 -15.47 3.27
C ASN A 67 -7.80 -14.56 4.09
N GLU A 68 -9.08 -14.55 3.75
CA GLU A 68 -10.10 -13.70 4.38
C GLU A 68 -10.20 -13.89 5.90
N ALA A 69 -10.23 -15.16 6.35
CA ALA A 69 -10.33 -15.45 7.78
C ALA A 69 -9.08 -15.00 8.56
N ALA A 70 -7.89 -15.16 7.96
CA ALA A 70 -6.64 -14.70 8.56
C ALA A 70 -6.56 -13.17 8.63
N VAL A 71 -7.08 -12.45 7.63
CA VAL A 71 -7.19 -10.99 7.64
C VAL A 71 -8.18 -10.51 8.71
N ALA A 72 -9.34 -11.16 8.82
CA ALA A 72 -10.31 -10.83 9.87
C ALA A 72 -9.71 -11.01 11.28
N GLN A 73 -9.01 -12.12 11.52
CA GLN A 73 -8.34 -12.38 12.79
C GLN A 73 -7.21 -11.37 13.06
N LEU A 74 -6.42 -11.00 12.04
CA LEU A 74 -5.39 -9.96 12.15
C LEU A 74 -5.99 -8.63 12.63
N VAL A 75 -7.14 -8.22 12.07
CA VAL A 75 -7.81 -6.98 12.42
C VAL A 75 -8.38 -7.05 13.83
N GLU A 76 -8.98 -8.17 14.22
CA GLU A 76 -9.48 -8.40 15.58
C GLU A 76 -8.35 -8.34 16.62
N ASP A 77 -7.25 -9.04 16.41
CA ASP A 77 -6.08 -9.07 17.28
C ASP A 77 -5.37 -7.70 17.38
N THR A 78 -5.43 -6.92 16.31
CA THR A 78 -4.85 -5.57 16.28
C THR A 78 -5.70 -4.57 17.05
N GLY A 79 -7.01 -4.76 17.05
CA GLY A 79 -7.98 -3.87 17.69
C GLY A 79 -8.23 -2.60 16.86
N SER A 80 -8.07 -1.42 17.47
CA SER A 80 -8.31 -0.15 16.77
C SER A 80 -7.22 0.16 15.75
N ILE A 81 -7.59 0.27 14.47
CA ILE A 81 -6.68 0.64 13.38
C ILE A 81 -7.10 2.03 12.90
N ASP A 82 -6.20 3.01 13.05
CA ASP A 82 -6.44 4.41 12.63
C ASP A 82 -6.07 4.64 11.17
N VAL A 83 -5.06 3.91 10.67
CA VAL A 83 -4.59 4.01 9.28
C VAL A 83 -4.43 2.62 8.68
N LEU A 84 -4.93 2.44 7.47
CA LEU A 84 -4.62 1.30 6.59
C LEU A 84 -3.79 1.80 5.40
N VAL A 85 -2.59 1.24 5.22
CA VAL A 85 -1.80 1.42 3.99
C VAL A 85 -1.67 0.09 3.28
N ASN A 86 -2.15 0.04 2.03
CA ASN A 86 -2.00 -1.14 1.19
C ASN A 86 -0.91 -0.92 0.15
N THR A 87 0.24 -1.55 0.34
CA THR A 87 1.36 -1.56 -0.62
C THR A 87 1.53 -2.93 -1.27
N VAL A 88 0.60 -3.86 -1.03
CA VAL A 88 0.63 -5.19 -1.66
C VAL A 88 0.47 -5.05 -3.16
N GLY A 89 1.32 -5.74 -3.90
CA GLY A 89 1.22 -5.79 -5.34
C GLY A 89 2.34 -6.62 -5.96
N ALA A 90 2.12 -6.94 -7.22
CA ALA A 90 3.09 -7.63 -8.06
C ALA A 90 3.01 -7.07 -9.49
N TYR A 91 4.03 -7.37 -10.27
CA TYR A 91 4.11 -6.99 -11.68
C TYR A 91 4.39 -8.22 -12.55
N VAL A 92 3.66 -8.32 -13.63
CA VAL A 92 3.96 -9.15 -14.79
C VAL A 92 3.84 -8.27 -16.03
N GLY A 93 4.87 -8.26 -16.85
CA GLY A 93 4.88 -7.48 -18.08
C GLY A 93 5.87 -8.04 -19.10
N GLY A 94 5.95 -7.39 -20.27
CA GLY A 94 6.73 -7.85 -21.40
C GLY A 94 6.07 -8.99 -22.19
N VAL A 95 4.76 -9.24 -21.95
CA VAL A 95 4.00 -10.32 -22.60
C VAL A 95 2.73 -9.73 -23.22
N GLU A 96 2.52 -10.00 -24.51
CA GLU A 96 1.31 -9.61 -25.21
C GLU A 96 0.08 -10.37 -24.67
N LEU A 97 -1.08 -9.70 -24.64
CA LEU A 97 -2.31 -10.24 -24.05
C LEU A 97 -2.65 -11.67 -24.50
N TRP A 98 -2.49 -11.96 -25.78
CA TRP A 98 -2.82 -13.27 -26.35
C TRP A 98 -1.79 -14.37 -26.06
N LYS A 99 -0.70 -14.04 -25.37
CA LYS A 99 0.33 -14.98 -24.88
C LYS A 99 0.40 -15.05 -23.36
N LEU A 100 -0.36 -14.19 -22.67
CA LEU A 100 -0.37 -14.14 -21.22
C LEU A 100 -0.99 -15.42 -20.65
N ALA A 101 -0.29 -16.07 -19.71
CA ALA A 101 -0.80 -17.23 -19.01
C ALA A 101 -1.97 -16.85 -18.08
N PRO A 102 -3.07 -17.65 -18.05
CA PRO A 102 -4.19 -17.38 -17.15
C PRO A 102 -3.78 -17.25 -15.68
N GLU A 103 -2.79 -18.03 -15.24
CA GLU A 103 -2.25 -18.02 -13.88
C GLU A 103 -1.60 -16.69 -13.53
N ASP A 104 -0.92 -16.05 -14.49
CA ASP A 104 -0.34 -14.72 -14.31
C ASP A 104 -1.42 -13.64 -14.26
N PHE A 105 -2.48 -13.77 -15.06
CA PHE A 105 -3.65 -12.90 -14.99
C PHE A 105 -4.31 -12.97 -13.61
N ASP A 106 -4.62 -14.18 -13.12
CA ASP A 106 -5.23 -14.41 -11.82
C ASP A 106 -4.33 -13.91 -10.68
N ARG A 107 -3.02 -14.12 -10.79
CA ARG A 107 -2.04 -13.62 -9.82
C ARG A 107 -2.06 -12.10 -9.73
N MET A 108 -2.16 -11.38 -10.86
CA MET A 108 -2.26 -9.93 -10.86
C MET A 108 -3.54 -9.44 -10.19
N LEU A 109 -4.69 -10.05 -10.47
CA LEU A 109 -5.95 -9.71 -9.83
C LEU A 109 -5.92 -10.03 -8.32
N ASN A 110 -5.39 -11.17 -7.93
CA ASN A 110 -5.32 -11.56 -6.53
C ASN A 110 -4.44 -10.58 -5.71
N LEU A 111 -3.22 -10.30 -6.17
CA LEU A 111 -2.29 -9.48 -5.40
C LEU A 111 -2.60 -7.98 -5.49
N ASN A 112 -2.97 -7.47 -6.68
CA ASN A 112 -3.16 -6.04 -6.88
C ASN A 112 -4.57 -5.53 -6.55
N LEU A 113 -5.59 -6.41 -6.55
CA LEU A 113 -6.98 -6.03 -6.32
C LEU A 113 -7.55 -6.73 -5.08
N ARG A 114 -7.62 -8.09 -5.08
CA ARG A 114 -8.28 -8.87 -4.02
C ARG A 114 -7.68 -8.62 -2.64
N ALA A 115 -6.36 -8.52 -2.52
CA ALA A 115 -5.71 -8.23 -1.24
C ALA A 115 -6.19 -6.89 -0.66
N GLY A 116 -6.25 -5.84 -1.47
CA GLY A 116 -6.77 -4.52 -1.07
C GLY A 116 -8.24 -4.55 -0.66
N TYR A 117 -9.06 -5.34 -1.38
CA TYR A 117 -10.46 -5.57 -1.04
C TYR A 117 -10.60 -6.21 0.36
N LEU A 118 -9.93 -7.32 0.62
CA LEU A 118 -10.03 -8.03 1.90
C LEU A 118 -9.58 -7.16 3.08
N LEU A 119 -8.49 -6.42 2.91
CA LEU A 119 -7.98 -5.52 3.93
C LEU A 119 -8.94 -4.36 4.22
N ALA A 120 -9.43 -3.68 3.17
CA ALA A 120 -10.36 -2.56 3.32
C ALA A 120 -11.69 -3.02 3.93
N SER A 121 -12.25 -4.13 3.46
CA SER A 121 -13.49 -4.73 3.99
C SER A 121 -13.39 -5.03 5.48
N ALA A 122 -12.26 -5.57 5.94
CA ALA A 122 -12.08 -5.90 7.36
C ALA A 122 -11.86 -4.66 8.25
N VAL A 123 -11.15 -3.63 7.74
CA VAL A 123 -10.71 -2.49 8.56
C VAL A 123 -11.75 -1.36 8.59
N VAL A 124 -12.38 -1.05 7.45
CA VAL A 124 -13.19 0.17 7.30
C VAL A 124 -14.42 0.18 8.19
N SER A 125 -15.05 -0.98 8.43
CA SER A 125 -16.21 -1.05 9.34
C SER A 125 -15.89 -0.57 10.76
N GLY A 126 -14.69 -0.87 11.25
CA GLY A 126 -14.20 -0.36 12.54
C GLY A 126 -13.91 1.13 12.51
N MET A 127 -13.37 1.67 11.42
CA MET A 127 -13.16 3.11 11.24
C MET A 127 -14.48 3.88 11.22
N LEU A 128 -15.48 3.39 10.49
CA LEU A 128 -16.83 3.98 10.42
C LEU A 128 -17.50 4.05 11.78
N LYS A 129 -17.43 2.99 12.60
CA LYS A 129 -17.97 2.98 13.96
C LYS A 129 -17.33 4.04 14.85
N ARG A 130 -16.07 4.39 14.62
CA ARG A 130 -15.34 5.42 15.38
C ARG A 130 -15.47 6.83 14.79
N GLY A 131 -16.03 6.96 13.57
CA GLY A 131 -16.14 8.22 12.84
C GLY A 131 -14.79 8.82 12.46
N ARG A 132 -13.73 8.00 12.33
CA ARG A 132 -12.40 8.45 11.92
C ARG A 132 -11.55 7.31 11.37
N GLY A 133 -10.70 7.62 10.41
CA GLY A 133 -9.73 6.70 9.82
C GLY A 133 -9.14 7.23 8.53
N ALA A 134 -8.05 6.66 8.08
CA ALA A 134 -7.46 6.93 6.79
C ALA A 134 -7.04 5.64 6.07
N VAL A 135 -7.43 5.52 4.82
CA VAL A 135 -7.00 4.44 3.92
C VAL A 135 -6.15 5.05 2.81
N VAL A 136 -4.95 4.54 2.62
CA VAL A 136 -4.08 4.90 1.50
C VAL A 136 -3.72 3.64 0.71
N ASN A 137 -4.16 3.60 -0.53
CA ASN A 137 -3.88 2.48 -1.44
C ASN A 137 -2.78 2.85 -2.43
N VAL A 138 -1.88 1.92 -2.70
CA VAL A 138 -0.85 2.08 -3.74
C VAL A 138 -1.31 1.39 -5.01
N SER A 139 -1.77 2.20 -5.97
CA SER A 139 -2.03 1.77 -7.33
C SER A 139 -0.76 1.89 -8.18
N ALA A 140 -0.83 2.41 -9.39
CA ALA A 140 0.32 2.63 -10.27
C ALA A 140 -0.04 3.61 -11.40
N LYS A 141 0.98 4.22 -12.04
CA LYS A 141 0.83 4.95 -13.31
C LYS A 141 0.05 4.13 -14.36
N ALA A 142 0.30 2.81 -14.40
CA ALA A 142 -0.39 1.87 -15.30
C ALA A 142 -1.91 1.75 -15.07
N ALA A 143 -2.46 2.29 -14.00
CA ALA A 143 -3.91 2.38 -13.83
C ALA A 143 -4.56 3.44 -14.75
N LEU A 144 -3.77 4.39 -15.23
CA LEU A 144 -4.20 5.50 -16.11
C LEU A 144 -3.53 5.45 -17.48
N ASP A 145 -2.28 4.95 -17.55
CA ASP A 145 -1.47 4.87 -18.76
C ASP A 145 -1.22 3.38 -19.10
N HIS A 146 -1.94 2.88 -20.10
CA HIS A 146 -2.02 1.46 -20.42
C HIS A 146 -1.03 1.09 -21.53
N GLY A 147 0.25 0.96 -21.19
CA GLY A 147 1.29 0.56 -22.14
C GLY A 147 1.15 -0.90 -22.63
N PRO A 148 1.76 -1.25 -23.77
CA PRO A 148 1.73 -2.61 -24.30
C PRO A 148 2.48 -3.60 -23.40
N GLY A 149 2.07 -4.87 -23.45
CA GLY A 149 2.74 -5.96 -22.73
C GLY A 149 2.49 -6.03 -21.23
N ALA A 150 1.59 -5.22 -20.67
CA ALA A 150 1.29 -5.20 -19.24
C ALA A 150 -0.23 -5.24 -18.95
N SER A 151 -1.00 -5.89 -19.80
CA SER A 151 -2.47 -5.83 -19.78
C SER A 151 -3.10 -6.27 -18.46
N ALA A 152 -2.69 -7.42 -17.88
CA ALA A 152 -3.21 -7.89 -16.60
C ALA A 152 -2.82 -6.97 -15.43
N TYR A 153 -1.57 -6.47 -15.44
CA TYR A 153 -1.11 -5.51 -14.45
C TYR A 153 -1.92 -4.20 -14.51
N ALA A 154 -2.04 -3.60 -15.70
CA ALA A 154 -2.80 -2.38 -15.91
C ALA A 154 -4.27 -2.55 -15.50
N ALA A 155 -4.92 -3.64 -15.95
CA ALA A 155 -6.29 -3.96 -15.58
C ALA A 155 -6.46 -4.10 -14.06
N SER A 156 -5.56 -4.84 -13.38
CA SER A 156 -5.63 -5.04 -11.93
C SER A 156 -5.42 -3.74 -11.14
N LYS A 157 -4.53 -2.85 -11.59
CA LYS A 157 -4.27 -1.56 -10.95
C LYS A 157 -5.39 -0.54 -11.22
N ALA A 158 -5.96 -0.55 -12.42
CA ALA A 158 -7.14 0.26 -12.75
C ALA A 158 -8.36 -0.18 -11.93
N ALA A 159 -8.60 -1.49 -11.81
CA ALA A 159 -9.67 -2.03 -10.98
C ALA A 159 -9.49 -1.69 -9.49
N SER A 160 -8.25 -1.78 -8.98
CA SER A 160 -7.93 -1.38 -7.60
C SER A 160 -8.18 0.11 -7.36
N LEU A 161 -7.83 0.97 -8.31
CA LEU A 161 -8.10 2.41 -8.23
C LEU A 161 -9.61 2.67 -8.20
N ALA A 162 -10.36 2.11 -9.16
CA ALA A 162 -11.82 2.28 -9.23
C ALA A 162 -12.53 1.77 -7.95
N MET A 163 -12.08 0.67 -7.37
CA MET A 163 -12.60 0.17 -6.09
C MET A 163 -12.38 1.16 -4.96
N MET A 164 -11.22 1.80 -4.87
CA MET A 164 -10.93 2.80 -3.83
C MET A 164 -11.68 4.10 -4.06
N ASP A 165 -11.93 4.48 -5.31
CA ASP A 165 -12.76 5.64 -5.64
C ASP A 165 -14.21 5.41 -5.20
N SER A 166 -14.76 4.22 -5.42
CA SER A 166 -16.07 3.82 -4.91
C SER A 166 -16.12 3.84 -3.38
N LEU A 167 -15.12 3.27 -2.71
CA LEU A 167 -15.02 3.30 -1.24
C LEU A 167 -14.93 4.74 -0.71
N ALA A 168 -14.22 5.62 -1.41
CA ALA A 168 -14.18 7.05 -1.07
C ALA A 168 -15.59 7.68 -1.16
N ALA A 169 -16.36 7.37 -2.20
CA ALA A 169 -17.73 7.86 -2.31
C ALA A 169 -18.64 7.33 -1.19
N GLU A 170 -18.50 6.07 -0.80
CA GLU A 170 -19.25 5.41 0.27
C GLU A 170 -18.92 5.96 1.67
N THR A 171 -17.66 6.42 1.87
CA THR A 171 -17.19 6.95 3.17
C THR A 171 -17.28 8.46 3.28
N ARG A 172 -17.91 9.14 2.32
CA ARG A 172 -18.13 10.61 2.37
C ARG A 172 -18.90 11.00 3.63
N ASP A 173 -18.45 12.08 4.28
CA ASP A 173 -19.05 12.66 5.48
C ASP A 173 -19.04 11.74 6.73
N THR A 174 -18.27 10.64 6.69
CA THR A 174 -18.15 9.69 7.81
C THR A 174 -16.95 9.95 8.72
N GLY A 175 -16.05 10.85 8.33
CA GLY A 175 -14.76 11.06 8.99
C GLY A 175 -13.68 10.03 8.57
N VAL A 176 -14.00 9.08 7.68
CA VAL A 176 -13.03 8.15 7.09
C VAL A 176 -12.58 8.67 5.73
N ARG A 177 -11.27 8.82 5.53
CA ARG A 177 -10.70 9.29 4.27
C ARG A 177 -10.06 8.13 3.51
N VAL A 178 -10.28 8.11 2.19
CA VAL A 178 -9.70 7.10 1.29
C VAL A 178 -9.01 7.82 0.15
N ASN A 179 -7.74 7.52 -0.08
CA ASN A 179 -6.96 8.11 -1.18
C ASN A 179 -6.06 7.03 -1.81
N SER A 180 -5.65 7.27 -3.04
CA SER A 180 -4.71 6.41 -3.76
C SER A 180 -3.45 7.17 -4.16
N VAL A 181 -2.30 6.49 -4.13
CA VAL A 181 -1.02 6.98 -4.66
C VAL A 181 -0.68 6.16 -5.90
N LEU A 182 -0.29 6.83 -6.97
CA LEU A 182 0.01 6.21 -8.26
C LEU A 182 1.49 6.45 -8.62
N PRO A 183 2.40 5.56 -8.18
CA PRO A 183 3.79 5.64 -8.59
C PRO A 183 3.99 5.27 -10.07
N SER A 184 5.05 5.81 -10.66
CA SER A 184 5.71 5.24 -11.83
C SER A 184 6.61 4.06 -11.40
N ILE A 185 7.73 3.84 -12.08
CA ILE A 185 8.71 2.82 -11.68
C ILE A 185 9.44 3.32 -10.43
N ILE A 186 9.27 2.60 -9.33
CA ILE A 186 9.87 2.97 -8.04
C ILE A 186 11.34 2.54 -8.01
N ASP A 187 12.22 3.39 -7.50
CA ASP A 187 13.64 3.10 -7.33
C ASP A 187 13.89 2.08 -6.22
N THR A 188 13.63 0.81 -6.52
CA THR A 188 13.86 -0.34 -5.63
C THR A 188 14.97 -1.23 -6.16
N LYS A 189 15.61 -1.98 -5.28
CA LYS A 189 16.62 -2.98 -5.66
C LYS A 189 16.10 -3.91 -6.74
N ALA A 190 14.90 -4.46 -6.58
CA ALA A 190 14.29 -5.38 -7.54
C ALA A 190 14.08 -4.75 -8.93
N ASN A 191 13.64 -3.49 -8.99
CA ASN A 191 13.44 -2.78 -10.26
C ASN A 191 14.78 -2.44 -10.93
N ARG A 192 15.82 -2.07 -10.16
CA ARG A 192 17.17 -1.86 -10.70
C ARG A 192 17.76 -3.14 -11.28
N GLU A 193 17.55 -4.28 -10.59
CA GLU A 193 18.00 -5.60 -11.09
C GLU A 193 17.24 -6.04 -12.34
N ALA A 194 15.94 -5.75 -12.44
CA ALA A 194 15.11 -6.07 -13.59
C ALA A 194 15.41 -5.17 -14.81
N MET A 195 15.89 -3.93 -14.59
CA MET A 195 16.11 -2.93 -15.65
C MET A 195 17.48 -2.24 -15.49
N PRO A 196 18.60 -2.98 -15.61
CA PRO A 196 19.95 -2.46 -15.28
C PRO A 196 20.43 -1.30 -16.16
N GLY A 197 19.82 -1.11 -17.35
CA GLY A 197 20.14 -0.01 -18.27
C GLY A 197 19.26 1.23 -18.13
N ALA A 198 18.35 1.27 -17.15
CA ALA A 198 17.43 2.40 -17.00
C ALA A 198 18.08 3.60 -16.29
N ASN A 199 17.50 4.79 -16.49
CA ASN A 199 17.90 5.98 -15.76
C ASN A 199 17.24 6.00 -14.37
N PHE A 200 17.88 5.40 -13.37
CA PHE A 200 17.36 5.32 -12.01
C PHE A 200 17.17 6.68 -11.34
N ALA A 201 17.91 7.71 -11.77
CA ALA A 201 17.77 9.05 -11.21
C ALA A 201 16.42 9.70 -11.51
N ALA A 202 15.73 9.25 -12.57
CA ALA A 202 14.38 9.71 -12.92
C ALA A 202 13.28 9.02 -12.07
N TRP A 203 13.60 7.93 -11.39
CA TRP A 203 12.60 7.16 -10.65
C TRP A 203 12.33 7.76 -9.25
N PRO A 204 11.06 7.80 -8.82
CA PRO A 204 10.73 8.22 -7.47
C PRO A 204 11.31 7.25 -6.44
N LYS A 205 11.90 7.79 -5.39
CA LYS A 205 12.44 6.99 -4.29
C LYS A 205 11.34 6.51 -3.36
N PRO A 206 11.45 5.30 -2.79
CA PRO A 206 10.49 4.78 -1.81
C PRO A 206 10.24 5.76 -0.65
N GLU A 207 11.29 6.44 -0.17
CA GLU A 207 11.22 7.38 0.96
C GLU A 207 10.41 8.64 0.61
N ASP A 208 10.48 9.12 -0.64
CA ASP A 208 9.72 10.29 -1.07
C ASP A 208 8.24 9.93 -1.28
N ILE A 209 7.95 8.74 -1.81
CA ILE A 209 6.58 8.22 -1.87
C ILE A 209 6.01 8.03 -0.47
N ALA A 210 6.81 7.51 0.48
CA ALA A 210 6.39 7.32 1.87
C ALA A 210 5.97 8.64 2.53
N LYS A 211 6.65 9.77 2.25
CA LYS A 211 6.25 11.10 2.73
C LYS A 211 4.87 11.52 2.23
N VAL A 212 4.56 11.22 0.95
CA VAL A 212 3.23 11.49 0.39
C VAL A 212 2.17 10.64 1.08
N ILE A 213 2.45 9.34 1.32
CA ILE A 213 1.56 8.43 2.04
C ILE A 213 1.32 8.90 3.47
N LEU A 214 2.37 9.31 4.19
CA LEU A 214 2.25 9.91 5.54
C LEU A 214 1.35 11.15 5.53
N PHE A 215 1.57 12.05 4.58
CA PHE A 215 0.72 13.25 4.43
C PHE A 215 -0.74 12.86 4.24
N LEU A 216 -1.05 11.99 3.28
CA LEU A 216 -2.42 11.56 2.98
C LEU A 216 -3.09 10.85 4.16
N ALA A 217 -2.32 10.11 4.97
CA ALA A 217 -2.81 9.44 6.16
C ALA A 217 -3.02 10.39 7.36
N SER A 218 -2.33 11.52 7.40
CA SER A 218 -2.31 12.45 8.53
C SER A 218 -3.50 13.41 8.56
N ASP A 219 -3.73 14.04 9.71
CA ASP A 219 -4.75 15.08 9.88
C ASP A 219 -4.45 16.35 9.06
N ALA A 220 -3.18 16.51 8.59
CA ALA A 220 -2.81 17.59 7.68
C ALA A 220 -3.52 17.49 6.31
N ALA A 221 -3.92 16.29 5.91
CA ALA A 221 -4.67 16.03 4.69
C ALA A 221 -6.19 15.93 4.92
N LYS A 222 -6.74 16.53 5.99
CA LYS A 222 -8.16 16.39 6.36
C LYS A 222 -9.16 16.77 5.26
N VAL A 223 -8.75 17.58 4.29
CA VAL A 223 -9.59 18.00 3.14
C VAL A 223 -9.33 17.15 1.88
N VAL A 224 -8.38 16.20 1.95
CA VAL A 224 -8.02 15.33 0.82
C VAL A 224 -8.73 14.00 0.97
N HIS A 225 -9.69 13.74 0.08
CA HIS A 225 -10.52 12.54 0.07
C HIS A 225 -10.91 12.19 -1.35
N GLY A 226 -10.81 10.91 -1.74
CA GLY A 226 -11.05 10.44 -3.09
C GLY A 226 -9.98 10.89 -4.11
N ALA A 227 -8.78 11.22 -3.64
CA ALA A 227 -7.72 11.66 -4.52
C ALA A 227 -6.87 10.50 -5.06
N ALA A 228 -6.57 10.57 -6.36
CA ALA A 228 -5.58 9.74 -7.04
C ALA A 228 -4.31 10.59 -7.27
N VAL A 229 -3.33 10.48 -6.36
CA VAL A 229 -2.13 11.31 -6.35
C VAL A 229 -1.02 10.64 -7.14
N THR A 230 -0.61 11.25 -8.24
CA THR A 230 0.52 10.78 -9.06
C THR A 230 1.84 11.14 -8.40
N VAL A 231 2.76 10.17 -8.33
CA VAL A 231 4.11 10.32 -7.76
C VAL A 231 5.13 9.71 -8.71
N TYR A 232 5.30 10.36 -9.86
CA TYR A 232 6.03 9.78 -10.98
C TYR A 232 7.55 10.07 -10.94
N GLY A 233 8.00 11.06 -10.13
CA GLY A 233 9.34 11.62 -10.30
C GLY A 233 9.45 12.27 -11.68
N ASP A 234 10.56 12.02 -12.35
CA ASP A 234 10.83 12.49 -13.72
C ASP A 234 10.59 11.36 -14.77
N SER A 235 9.77 10.31 -14.45
CA SER A 235 9.60 9.12 -15.31
C SER A 235 8.14 8.86 -15.72
#